data_784f38b812edcc952b060c808b5bc2ec
#
_entry.id   784f38b812edcc952b060c808b5bc2ec
#
_cell.length_a   1.000
_cell.length_b   1.000
_cell.length_c   1.000
_cell.angle_alpha   90.00
_cell.angle_beta   90.00
_cell.angle_gamma   90.00
#
_symmetry.space_group_name_H-M   'P 1'
#
loop_
_entity.id
_entity.type
_entity.pdbx_description
1 polymer ?
#
loop_
_entity_poly.entity_id
_entity_poly.type
_entity_poly.pdbx_seq_one_letter_code
_entity_poly.pdbx_strand_id
1 'polypeptide(L)'
;TLFIDADEWLMDDIKKEISTIIRGTPSCDGYIASRRNMYLGREIKHGGWYPDREIRLYRREKGRWEGGLHAKVTVDGTVGTLKHFYMHTPYADIAHQIRTIDRYSEAFAEDLRSSGRRFHLVNLITRPVYRFFRDYILKRGFLDGTPGFIIVVSTMYYVFMKYAKLWEIEMKEKKQFRNRF
;
A
#
# COMPACT_ATOMS: atom_id res chain seq x y z
N THR A 1 -3.66 -5.42 -21.33
CA THR A 1 -4.32 -4.57 -20.32
C THR A 1 -3.28 -3.68 -19.64
N LEU A 2 -3.55 -2.38 -19.56
CA LEU A 2 -2.85 -1.42 -18.70
C LEU A 2 -3.80 -1.03 -17.58
N PHE A 3 -3.35 -1.09 -16.33
CA PHE A 3 -4.12 -0.69 -15.16
C PHE A 3 -3.44 0.49 -14.47
N ILE A 4 -4.21 1.53 -14.15
CA ILE A 4 -3.75 2.76 -13.48
C ILE A 4 -4.83 3.19 -12.51
N ASP A 5 -4.45 3.54 -11.28
CA ASP A 5 -5.34 4.08 -10.26
C ASP A 5 -5.65 5.57 -10.53
N ALA A 6 -6.74 6.08 -9.95
CA ALA A 6 -7.21 7.44 -10.20
C ALA A 6 -6.24 8.54 -9.69
N ASP A 7 -5.33 8.20 -8.78
CA ASP A 7 -4.30 9.06 -8.17
C ASP A 7 -2.90 8.82 -8.78
N GLU A 8 -2.86 8.13 -9.94
CA GLU A 8 -1.65 7.83 -10.70
C GLU A 8 -1.66 8.47 -12.08
N TRP A 9 -0.49 8.82 -12.60
CA TRP A 9 -0.37 9.29 -13.99
C TRP A 9 0.94 8.85 -14.64
N LEU A 10 0.88 8.70 -15.95
CA LEU A 10 2.02 8.31 -16.78
C LEU A 10 2.75 9.55 -17.31
N MET A 11 4.06 9.56 -17.17
CA MET A 11 4.95 10.50 -17.86
C MET A 11 5.10 10.08 -19.32
N ASP A 12 5.52 11.01 -20.19
CA ASP A 12 5.59 10.74 -21.63
C ASP A 12 6.58 9.63 -22.01
N ASP A 13 7.65 9.47 -21.24
CA ASP A 13 8.65 8.42 -21.49
C ASP A 13 8.07 7.02 -21.27
N ILE A 14 7.33 6.79 -20.20
CA ILE A 14 6.68 5.49 -19.96
C ILE A 14 5.54 5.25 -20.96
N LYS A 15 4.81 6.30 -21.37
CA LYS A 15 3.79 6.19 -22.43
C LYS A 15 4.40 5.71 -23.76
N LYS A 16 5.55 6.28 -24.15
CA LYS A 16 6.28 5.87 -25.36
C LYS A 16 6.77 4.43 -25.25
N GLU A 17 7.35 4.05 -24.09
CA GLU A 17 7.81 2.69 -23.83
C GLU A 17 6.67 1.67 -23.94
N ILE A 18 5.55 1.92 -23.26
CA ILE A 18 4.35 1.08 -23.31
C ILE A 18 3.81 0.98 -24.74
N SER A 19 3.73 2.10 -25.47
CA SER A 19 3.27 2.12 -26.87
C SER A 19 4.17 1.28 -27.75
N THR A 20 5.48 1.32 -27.55
CA THR A 20 6.45 0.53 -28.33
C THR A 20 6.26 -0.97 -28.04
N ILE A 21 6.07 -1.34 -26.78
CA ILE A 21 5.81 -2.74 -26.39
C ILE A 21 4.50 -3.25 -27.01
N ILE A 22 3.42 -2.45 -26.95
CA ILE A 22 2.10 -2.86 -27.44
C ILE A 22 2.06 -2.97 -28.98
N ARG A 23 2.74 -2.06 -29.68
CA ARG A 23 2.77 -2.07 -31.16
C ARG A 23 3.71 -3.12 -31.74
N GLY A 24 4.72 -3.53 -30.97
CA GLY A 24 5.66 -4.60 -31.33
C GLY A 24 5.17 -5.97 -30.91
N THR A 25 6.11 -6.92 -30.88
CA THR A 25 5.88 -8.25 -30.29
C THR A 25 6.35 -8.21 -28.85
N PRO A 26 5.44 -8.18 -27.85
CA PRO A 26 5.84 -8.15 -26.46
C PRO A 26 6.68 -9.37 -26.08
N SER A 27 7.86 -9.15 -25.51
CA SER A 27 8.79 -10.21 -25.08
C SER A 27 8.34 -10.91 -23.79
N CYS A 28 7.41 -10.31 -23.05
CA CYS A 28 6.90 -10.83 -21.78
C CYS A 28 5.37 -10.79 -21.73
N ASP A 29 4.79 -11.60 -20.85
CA ASP A 29 3.35 -11.67 -20.62
C ASP A 29 2.87 -10.56 -19.66
N GLY A 30 3.77 -10.06 -18.82
CA GLY A 30 3.53 -8.92 -17.94
C GLY A 30 4.76 -8.04 -17.75
N TYR A 31 4.57 -6.82 -17.26
CA TYR A 31 5.62 -5.85 -16.99
C TYR A 31 5.39 -5.15 -15.67
N ILE A 32 6.41 -5.20 -14.83
CA ILE A 32 6.49 -4.42 -13.59
C ILE A 32 6.88 -3.00 -13.93
N ALA A 33 6.16 -2.03 -13.39
CA ALA A 33 6.52 -0.62 -13.46
C ALA A 33 6.95 -0.11 -12.06
N SER A 34 7.94 0.77 -12.03
CA SER A 34 8.33 1.47 -10.80
C SER A 34 7.38 2.63 -10.57
N ARG A 35 6.88 2.76 -9.34
CA ARG A 35 6.03 3.85 -8.89
C ARG A 35 6.85 4.87 -8.09
N ARG A 36 6.74 6.14 -8.45
CA ARG A 36 7.32 7.26 -7.70
C ARG A 36 6.23 7.98 -6.93
N ASN A 37 6.35 7.94 -5.62
CA ASN A 37 5.36 8.53 -4.72
C ASN A 37 5.70 9.99 -4.43
N MET A 38 4.75 10.89 -4.73
CA MET A 38 4.80 12.30 -4.35
C MET A 38 4.02 12.51 -3.07
N TYR A 39 4.60 13.20 -2.09
CA TYR A 39 3.94 13.54 -0.85
C TYR A 39 4.31 14.93 -0.38
N LEU A 40 3.31 15.80 -0.18
CA LEU A 40 3.47 17.21 0.22
C LEU A 40 4.52 17.94 -0.63
N GLY A 41 4.46 17.78 -1.96
CA GLY A 41 5.36 18.42 -2.91
C GLY A 41 6.75 17.82 -3.04
N ARG A 42 7.03 16.69 -2.38
CA ARG A 42 8.33 16.00 -2.44
C ARG A 42 8.20 14.58 -2.95
N GLU A 43 9.13 14.16 -3.81
CA GLU A 43 9.31 12.75 -4.17
C GLU A 43 9.90 11.96 -2.99
N ILE A 44 9.26 10.85 -2.63
CA ILE A 44 9.68 9.97 -1.54
C ILE A 44 10.58 8.87 -2.10
N LYS A 45 11.81 8.81 -1.60
CA LYS A 45 12.86 7.90 -2.09
C LYS A 45 13.36 6.91 -1.02
N HIS A 46 12.79 6.97 0.18
CA HIS A 46 13.20 6.14 1.30
C HIS A 46 11.99 5.67 2.11
N GLY A 47 12.25 4.95 3.20
CA GLY A 47 11.19 4.54 4.10
C GLY A 47 10.34 3.39 3.57
N GLY A 48 9.11 3.31 4.08
CA GLY A 48 8.18 2.22 3.80
C GLY A 48 7.53 2.27 2.42
N TRP A 49 7.61 3.42 1.74
CA TRP A 49 7.01 3.65 0.42
C TRP A 49 8.02 3.46 -0.73
N TYR A 50 9.23 3.06 -0.44
CA TYR A 50 10.27 2.87 -1.43
C TYR A 50 11.10 1.61 -1.13
N PRO A 51 11.53 0.85 -2.17
CA PRO A 51 11.07 0.91 -3.56
C PRO A 51 9.62 0.42 -3.68
N ASP A 52 8.89 0.99 -4.64
CA ASP A 52 7.50 0.64 -4.93
C ASP A 52 7.39 0.16 -6.38
N ARG A 53 6.97 -1.08 -6.57
CA ARG A 53 6.95 -1.75 -7.87
C ARG A 53 5.74 -2.65 -7.97
N GLU A 54 4.98 -2.49 -9.06
CA GLU A 54 3.78 -3.28 -9.32
C GLU A 54 3.66 -3.68 -10.77
N ILE A 55 2.97 -4.80 -11.04
CA ILE A 55 2.61 -5.17 -12.40
C ILE A 55 1.52 -4.22 -12.87
N ARG A 56 1.79 -3.46 -13.95
CA ARG A 56 0.86 -2.46 -14.50
C ARG A 56 0.44 -2.74 -15.93
N LEU A 57 1.26 -3.47 -16.69
CA LEU A 57 0.95 -3.87 -18.07
C LEU A 57 1.01 -5.39 -18.16
N TYR A 58 -0.02 -6.03 -18.72
CA TYR A 58 -0.06 -7.49 -18.87
C TYR A 58 -1.01 -7.95 -19.97
N ARG A 59 -0.81 -9.15 -20.50
CA ARG A 59 -1.76 -9.83 -21.41
C ARG A 59 -3.01 -10.18 -20.64
N ARG A 60 -4.17 -9.80 -21.16
CA ARG A 60 -5.45 -9.95 -20.45
C ARG A 60 -5.73 -11.40 -20.03
N GLU A 61 -5.42 -12.33 -20.90
CA GLU A 61 -5.64 -13.76 -20.71
C GLU A 61 -4.64 -14.39 -19.69
N LYS A 62 -3.58 -13.68 -19.35
CA LYS A 62 -2.51 -14.13 -18.44
C LYS A 62 -2.57 -13.47 -17.06
N GLY A 63 -3.30 -12.37 -16.93
CA GLY A 63 -3.39 -11.64 -15.67
C GLY A 63 -4.60 -12.07 -14.83
N ARG A 64 -4.39 -12.21 -13.53
CA ARG A 64 -5.45 -12.46 -12.55
C ARG A 64 -5.31 -11.54 -11.37
N TRP A 65 -6.44 -11.08 -10.84
CA TRP A 65 -6.47 -10.32 -9.59
C TRP A 65 -6.60 -11.29 -8.42
N GLU A 66 -5.65 -11.23 -7.49
CA GLU A 66 -5.62 -12.08 -6.31
C GLU A 66 -5.54 -11.25 -5.04
N GLY A 67 -6.23 -11.69 -3.98
CA GLY A 67 -6.29 -11.03 -2.69
C GLY A 67 -7.61 -10.29 -2.46
N GLY A 68 -7.83 -9.90 -1.21
CA GLY A 68 -8.99 -9.13 -0.77
C GLY A 68 -8.72 -7.63 -0.79
N LEU A 69 -8.61 -7.03 0.39
CA LEU A 69 -8.40 -5.58 0.57
C LEU A 69 -7.12 -5.03 -0.12
N HIS A 70 -6.13 -5.89 -0.38
CA HIS A 70 -4.90 -5.58 -1.12
C HIS A 70 -4.77 -6.47 -2.35
N ALA A 71 -5.79 -6.46 -3.20
CA ALA A 71 -5.74 -7.20 -4.44
C ALA A 71 -4.52 -6.77 -5.28
N LYS A 72 -3.80 -7.76 -5.79
CA LYS A 72 -2.65 -7.57 -6.70
C LYS A 72 -2.85 -8.37 -7.96
N VAL A 73 -2.26 -7.88 -9.03
CA VAL A 73 -2.22 -8.64 -10.28
C VAL A 73 -1.09 -9.66 -10.19
N THR A 74 -1.42 -10.91 -10.49
CA THR A 74 -0.46 -11.98 -10.79
C THR A 74 -0.51 -12.29 -12.28
N VAL A 75 0.60 -12.71 -12.85
CA VAL A 75 0.71 -13.04 -14.28
C VAL A 75 1.23 -14.46 -14.44
N ASP A 76 0.46 -15.27 -15.16
CA ASP A 76 0.86 -16.61 -15.56
C ASP A 76 1.76 -16.54 -16.81
N GLY A 77 3.06 -16.51 -16.59
CA GLY A 77 4.06 -16.40 -17.66
C GLY A 77 5.28 -15.55 -17.29
N THR A 78 5.93 -15.02 -18.32
CA THR A 78 7.14 -14.21 -18.17
C THR A 78 6.81 -12.79 -17.76
N VAL A 79 7.56 -12.26 -16.78
CA VAL A 79 7.38 -10.87 -16.29
C VAL A 79 8.67 -10.10 -16.49
N GLY A 80 8.59 -9.04 -17.31
CA GLY A 80 9.65 -8.07 -17.52
C GLY A 80 9.53 -6.85 -16.61
N THR A 81 10.44 -5.89 -16.77
CA THR A 81 10.42 -4.62 -16.03
C THR A 81 10.47 -3.47 -17.02
N LEU A 82 9.59 -2.48 -16.85
CA LEU A 82 9.67 -1.22 -17.58
C LEU A 82 10.86 -0.39 -17.08
N LYS A 83 11.52 0.30 -18.01
CA LYS A 83 12.66 1.17 -17.69
C LYS A 83 12.22 2.47 -17.03
N HIS A 84 11.07 2.98 -17.45
CA HIS A 84 10.51 4.23 -16.95
C HIS A 84 9.53 4.01 -15.83
N PHE A 85 9.24 5.07 -15.07
CA PHE A 85 8.36 5.06 -13.91
C PHE A 85 7.08 5.83 -14.18
N TYR A 86 6.06 5.56 -13.37
CA TYR A 86 4.86 6.37 -13.30
C TYR A 86 4.76 7.07 -11.95
N MET A 87 3.95 8.13 -11.90
CA MET A 87 3.81 8.98 -10.73
C MET A 87 2.55 8.61 -9.96
N HIS A 88 2.58 8.83 -8.64
CA HIS A 88 1.47 8.59 -7.74
C HIS A 88 1.44 9.64 -6.63
N THR A 89 0.26 10.18 -6.34
CA THR A 89 0.03 11.08 -5.21
C THR A 89 -1.06 10.50 -4.32
N PRO A 90 -0.69 9.68 -3.31
CA PRO A 90 -1.66 8.91 -2.51
C PRO A 90 -2.58 9.79 -1.66
N TYR A 91 -2.14 11.02 -1.34
CA TYR A 91 -2.90 11.92 -0.50
C TYR A 91 -2.79 13.36 -1.00
N ALA A 92 -3.92 14.04 -1.10
CA ALA A 92 -3.96 15.45 -1.45
C ALA A 92 -3.37 16.34 -0.33
N ASP A 93 -3.65 15.96 0.93
CA ASP A 93 -3.22 16.66 2.14
C ASP A 93 -3.19 15.71 3.35
N ILE A 94 -2.75 16.25 4.50
CA ILE A 94 -2.69 15.49 5.76
C ILE A 94 -4.09 15.08 6.23
N ALA A 95 -5.10 15.91 6.05
CA ALA A 95 -6.47 15.60 6.47
C ALA A 95 -7.02 14.42 5.64
N HIS A 96 -6.75 14.38 4.32
CA HIS A 96 -7.09 13.24 3.47
C HIS A 96 -6.35 11.97 3.94
N GLN A 97 -5.06 12.08 4.28
CA GLN A 97 -4.29 10.95 4.81
C GLN A 97 -4.91 10.39 6.10
N ILE A 98 -5.29 11.24 7.06
CA ILE A 98 -5.89 10.79 8.31
C ILE A 98 -7.23 10.09 8.09
N ARG A 99 -8.11 10.65 7.24
CA ARG A 99 -9.39 9.99 6.87
C ARG A 99 -9.15 8.62 6.23
N THR A 100 -8.16 8.53 5.37
CA THR A 100 -7.80 7.28 4.70
C THR A 100 -7.26 6.26 5.69
N ILE A 101 -6.40 6.67 6.63
CA ILE A 101 -5.90 5.83 7.72
C ILE A 101 -7.04 5.30 8.57
N ASP A 102 -8.00 6.14 8.91
CA ASP A 102 -9.16 5.73 9.71
C ASP A 102 -9.95 4.61 9.01
N ARG A 103 -10.33 4.84 7.75
CA ARG A 103 -11.07 3.87 6.93
C ARG A 103 -10.31 2.55 6.73
N TYR A 104 -9.03 2.62 6.36
CA TYR A 104 -8.24 1.41 6.11
C TYR A 104 -7.90 0.65 7.41
N SER A 105 -7.68 1.36 8.52
CA SER A 105 -7.43 0.68 9.80
C SER A 105 -8.67 -0.08 10.29
N GLU A 106 -9.86 0.41 10.00
CA GLU A 106 -11.13 -0.28 10.29
C GLU A 106 -11.26 -1.55 9.45
N ALA A 107 -11.19 -1.44 8.13
CA ALA A 107 -11.27 -2.58 7.23
C ALA A 107 -10.24 -3.67 7.55
N PHE A 108 -9.01 -3.27 7.93
CA PHE A 108 -8.00 -4.24 8.36
C PHE A 108 -8.28 -4.89 9.72
N ALA A 109 -8.87 -4.16 10.66
CA ALA A 109 -9.27 -4.74 11.94
C ALA A 109 -10.35 -5.80 11.74
N GLU A 110 -11.31 -5.55 10.86
CA GLU A 110 -12.34 -6.51 10.46
C GLU A 110 -11.76 -7.74 9.75
N ASP A 111 -10.81 -7.54 8.82
CA ASP A 111 -10.12 -8.64 8.14
C ASP A 111 -9.31 -9.51 9.12
N LEU A 112 -8.60 -8.90 10.06
CA LEU A 112 -7.92 -9.63 11.13
C LEU A 112 -8.91 -10.45 11.97
N ARG A 113 -10.05 -9.86 12.30
CA ARG A 113 -11.09 -10.52 13.09
C ARG A 113 -11.71 -11.70 12.34
N SER A 114 -12.08 -11.49 11.08
CA SER A 114 -12.69 -12.54 10.22
C SER A 114 -11.71 -13.70 9.94
N SER A 115 -10.41 -13.41 9.85
CA SER A 115 -9.35 -14.42 9.74
C SER A 115 -9.02 -15.15 11.05
N GLY A 116 -9.81 -14.94 12.12
CA GLY A 116 -9.65 -15.60 13.42
C GLY A 116 -8.53 -15.04 14.29
N ARG A 117 -7.92 -13.93 13.90
CA ARG A 117 -6.89 -13.28 14.72
C ARG A 117 -7.51 -12.59 15.93
N ARG A 118 -6.81 -12.73 17.07
CA ARG A 118 -7.21 -12.15 18.34
C ARG A 118 -6.34 -10.95 18.70
N PHE A 119 -6.94 -10.03 19.46
CA PHE A 119 -6.20 -8.92 20.05
C PHE A 119 -5.18 -9.41 21.09
N HIS A 120 -3.98 -8.85 21.01
CA HIS A 120 -2.93 -8.99 22.01
C HIS A 120 -2.29 -7.63 22.29
N LEU A 121 -2.23 -7.22 23.55
CA LEU A 121 -1.65 -5.92 23.94
C LEU A 121 -0.20 -5.74 23.47
N VAL A 122 0.57 -6.83 23.44
CA VAL A 122 1.93 -6.82 22.88
C VAL A 122 1.96 -6.33 21.43
N ASN A 123 1.01 -6.77 20.59
CA ASN A 123 0.93 -6.34 19.20
C ASN A 123 0.56 -4.86 19.07
N LEU A 124 -0.30 -4.34 19.95
CA LEU A 124 -0.69 -2.94 19.97
C LEU A 124 0.51 -2.02 20.22
N ILE A 125 1.46 -2.46 21.05
CA ILE A 125 2.63 -1.66 21.45
C ILE A 125 3.81 -1.93 20.51
N THR A 126 4.19 -3.18 20.33
CA THR A 126 5.45 -3.52 19.65
C THR A 126 5.40 -3.33 18.13
N ARG A 127 4.25 -3.62 17.50
CA ARG A 127 4.11 -3.51 16.03
C ARG A 127 4.25 -2.07 15.50
N PRO A 128 3.59 -1.05 16.10
CA PRO A 128 3.79 0.34 15.70
C PRO A 128 5.23 0.82 15.91
N VAL A 129 5.83 0.50 17.09
CA VAL A 129 7.21 0.89 17.41
C VAL A 129 8.20 0.26 16.41
N TYR A 130 8.06 -1.05 16.15
CA TYR A 130 8.87 -1.74 15.14
C TYR A 130 8.70 -1.11 13.76
N ARG A 131 7.45 -0.78 13.37
CA ARG A 131 7.16 -0.15 12.08
C ARG A 131 7.87 1.20 11.92
N PHE A 132 7.83 2.03 12.98
CA PHE A 132 8.55 3.30 13.01
C PHE A 132 10.06 3.08 12.82
N PHE A 133 10.65 2.21 13.63
CA PHE A 133 12.09 1.98 13.61
C PHE A 133 12.56 1.44 12.26
N ARG A 134 11.83 0.47 11.72
CA ARG A 134 12.11 -0.12 10.41
C ARG A 134 12.08 0.93 9.30
N ASP A 135 11.02 1.74 9.24
CA ASP A 135 10.81 2.65 8.11
C ASP A 135 11.64 3.93 8.26
N TYR A 136 11.82 4.44 9.48
CA TYR A 136 12.59 5.67 9.71
C TYR A 136 14.10 5.44 9.71
N ILE A 137 14.56 4.41 10.45
CA ILE A 137 15.98 4.13 10.63
C ILE A 137 16.48 3.16 9.56
N LEU A 138 16.00 1.90 9.56
CA LEU A 138 16.55 0.85 8.70
C LEU A 138 16.35 1.15 7.21
N LYS A 139 15.18 1.67 6.83
CA LYS A 139 14.87 2.10 5.47
C LYS A 139 15.19 3.57 5.20
N ARG A 140 15.92 4.23 6.11
CA ARG A 140 16.43 5.59 5.97
C ARG A 140 15.37 6.64 5.65
N GLY A 141 14.14 6.49 6.14
CA GLY A 141 13.04 7.44 5.91
C GLY A 141 13.36 8.87 6.35
N PHE A 142 14.32 9.05 7.28
CA PHE A 142 14.81 10.37 7.71
C PHE A 142 15.46 11.17 6.57
N LEU A 143 15.96 10.52 5.51
CA LEU A 143 16.57 11.21 4.36
C LEU A 143 15.53 11.96 3.50
N ASP A 144 14.25 11.60 3.62
CA ASP A 144 13.17 12.34 2.96
C ASP A 144 12.70 13.56 3.78
N GLY A 145 13.42 13.90 4.86
CA GLY A 145 13.16 15.10 5.67
C GLY A 145 11.79 15.07 6.37
N THR A 146 11.17 16.25 6.54
CA THR A 146 9.88 16.38 7.21
C THR A 146 8.75 15.51 6.59
N PRO A 147 8.57 15.46 5.26
CA PRO A 147 7.60 14.54 4.65
C PRO A 147 7.85 13.08 5.00
N GLY A 148 9.11 12.63 4.98
CA GLY A 148 9.49 11.26 5.38
C GLY A 148 9.14 10.97 6.85
N PHE A 149 9.39 11.91 7.75
CA PHE A 149 9.01 11.79 9.16
C PHE A 149 7.49 11.69 9.33
N ILE A 150 6.72 12.58 8.68
CA ILE A 150 5.24 12.55 8.74
C ILE A 150 4.69 11.21 8.23
N ILE A 151 5.21 10.69 7.11
CA ILE A 151 4.81 9.39 6.56
C ILE A 151 5.06 8.27 7.58
N VAL A 152 6.23 8.25 8.20
CA VAL A 152 6.59 7.17 9.14
C VAL A 152 5.72 7.23 10.40
N VAL A 153 5.49 8.43 10.96
CA VAL A 153 4.59 8.62 12.12
C VAL A 153 3.15 8.23 11.77
N SER A 154 2.66 8.67 10.61
CA SER A 154 1.32 8.31 10.15
C SER A 154 1.16 6.81 9.90
N THR A 155 2.20 6.15 9.39
CA THR A 155 2.18 4.69 9.21
C THR A 155 2.24 3.95 10.55
N MET A 156 3.00 4.46 11.51
CA MET A 156 3.00 3.95 12.89
C MET A 156 1.60 4.08 13.51
N TYR A 157 0.97 5.25 13.38
CA TYR A 157 -0.39 5.51 13.83
C TYR A 157 -1.40 4.57 13.18
N TYR A 158 -1.32 4.35 11.85
CA TYR A 158 -2.14 3.37 11.15
C TYR A 158 -2.04 1.97 11.76
N VAL A 159 -0.81 1.50 12.04
CA VAL A 159 -0.59 0.19 12.64
C VAL A 159 -1.17 0.13 14.06
N PHE A 160 -1.03 1.20 14.85
CA PHE A 160 -1.65 1.29 16.17
C PHE A 160 -3.18 1.22 16.07
N MET A 161 -3.80 2.04 15.22
CA MET A 161 -5.27 2.09 15.06
C MET A 161 -5.85 0.75 14.61
N LYS A 162 -5.18 0.02 13.73
CA LYS A 162 -5.60 -1.33 13.34
C LYS A 162 -5.76 -2.29 14.52
N TYR A 163 -4.81 -2.31 15.46
CA TYR A 163 -4.90 -3.17 16.64
C TYR A 163 -5.84 -2.60 17.71
N ALA A 164 -5.93 -1.29 17.85
CA ALA A 164 -6.89 -0.64 18.76
C ALA A 164 -8.34 -0.94 18.33
N LYS A 165 -8.64 -0.81 17.03
CA LYS A 165 -9.96 -1.16 16.49
C LYS A 165 -10.27 -2.67 16.59
N LEU A 166 -9.29 -3.54 16.41
CA LEU A 166 -9.47 -4.97 16.66
C LEU A 166 -9.87 -5.25 18.12
N TRP A 167 -9.22 -4.59 19.08
CA TRP A 167 -9.60 -4.67 20.48
C TRP A 167 -11.04 -4.17 20.73
N GLU A 168 -11.42 -3.04 20.11
CA GLU A 168 -12.76 -2.48 20.23
C GLU A 168 -13.84 -3.44 19.68
N ILE A 169 -13.60 -4.08 18.53
CA ILE A 169 -14.50 -5.10 17.96
C ILE A 169 -14.70 -6.24 18.95
N GLU A 170 -13.63 -6.81 19.52
CA GLU A 170 -13.73 -7.90 20.51
C GLU A 170 -14.47 -7.49 21.78
N MET A 171 -14.29 -6.24 22.23
CA MET A 171 -14.99 -5.73 23.41
C MET A 171 -16.49 -5.58 23.16
N LYS A 172 -16.89 -5.07 21.98
CA LYS A 172 -18.30 -4.98 21.57
C LYS A 172 -18.97 -6.35 21.51
N GLU A 173 -18.32 -7.35 20.91
CA GLU A 173 -18.81 -8.73 20.85
C GLU A 173 -19.03 -9.35 22.25
N LYS A 174 -18.04 -9.21 23.15
CA LYS A 174 -18.17 -9.70 24.54
C LYS A 174 -19.33 -9.05 25.30
N LYS A 175 -19.53 -7.74 25.10
CA LYS A 175 -20.65 -7.01 25.72
C LYS A 175 -22.00 -7.48 25.20
N GLN A 176 -22.12 -7.68 23.89
CA GLN A 176 -23.36 -8.20 23.28
C GLN A 176 -23.69 -9.60 23.77
N PHE A 177 -22.69 -10.48 23.90
CA PHE A 177 -22.87 -11.82 24.42
C PHE A 177 -23.37 -11.80 25.88
N ARG A 178 -22.76 -10.96 26.74
CA ARG A 178 -23.15 -10.82 28.14
C ARG A 178 -24.57 -10.26 28.37
N ASN A 179 -25.08 -9.46 27.42
CA ASN A 179 -26.42 -8.88 27.52
C ASN A 179 -27.52 -9.81 26.97
N ARG A 180 -27.17 -10.97 26.43
CA ARG A 180 -28.13 -11.99 25.94
C ARG A 180 -28.45 -13.07 26.96
N PHE A 181 -27.74 -13.13 28.06
CA PHE A 181 -27.90 -14.05 29.20
C PHE A 181 -28.03 -13.29 30.49
#